data_fc1fffef4adac73b290728fd9480f2f5
#
_entry.id   fc1fffef4adac73b290728fd9480f2f5
#
_cell.length_a   1.000
_cell.length_b   1.000
_cell.length_c   1.000
_cell.angle_alpha   90.00
_cell.angle_beta   90.00
_cell.angle_gamma   90.00
#
_symmetry.space_group_name_H-M   'P 1'
#
loop_
_entity.id
_entity.type
_entity.pdbx_description
1 polymer ?
#
loop_
_entity_poly.entity_id
_entity_poly.type
_entity_poly.pdbx_seq_one_letter_code
_entity_poly.pdbx_strand_id
1 'polypeptide(L)'
;FFLSIIFIGILSGSISTADSILVNCISNLYKDIFDFKKLEKNKVLLVGVGVSSTIFLLACFGYKSVFYLANMSWAALASAFIPIIISIFKNIKLSFLQALLVTSIGLTTSIMWGILGLTKFAYQGLPGILSGLIILIFVSLYNKQNEK
;
A
#
# COMPACT_ATOMS: atom_id res chain seq x y z
N PHE A 1 -22.71 10.27 -29.31
CA PHE A 1 -21.46 9.89 -30.00
C PHE A 1 -20.23 10.42 -29.26
N PHE A 2 -20.14 11.73 -28.99
CA PHE A 2 -18.96 12.32 -28.29
C PHE A 2 -18.78 11.81 -26.87
N LEU A 3 -19.83 11.71 -26.09
CA LEU A 3 -19.83 11.13 -24.74
C LEU A 3 -19.36 9.66 -24.74
N SER A 4 -19.74 8.88 -25.75
CA SER A 4 -19.32 7.48 -25.85
C SER A 4 -17.82 7.35 -26.10
N ILE A 5 -17.22 8.24 -26.89
CA ILE A 5 -15.78 8.26 -27.15
C ILE A 5 -15.03 8.61 -25.87
N ILE A 6 -15.46 9.62 -25.12
CA ILE A 6 -14.87 10.01 -23.85
C ILE A 6 -14.95 8.84 -22.85
N PHE A 7 -16.11 8.20 -22.75
CA PHE A 7 -16.31 7.07 -21.85
C PHE A 7 -15.40 5.89 -22.19
N ILE A 8 -15.28 5.54 -23.48
CA ILE A 8 -14.38 4.48 -23.94
C ILE A 8 -12.92 4.83 -23.63
N GLY A 9 -12.51 6.08 -23.83
CA GLY A 9 -11.16 6.55 -23.52
C GLY A 9 -10.82 6.41 -22.02
N ILE A 10 -11.71 6.85 -21.14
CA ILE A 10 -11.55 6.73 -19.69
C ILE A 10 -11.51 5.25 -19.28
N LEU A 11 -12.39 4.43 -19.82
CA LEU A 11 -12.46 3.01 -19.50
C LEU A 11 -11.20 2.26 -19.96
N SER A 12 -10.72 2.54 -21.16
CA SER A 12 -9.48 1.97 -21.71
C SER A 12 -8.26 2.35 -20.87
N GLY A 13 -8.13 3.62 -20.48
CA GLY A 13 -7.05 4.09 -19.61
C GLY A 13 -7.09 3.43 -18.24
N SER A 14 -8.27 3.29 -17.65
CA SER A 14 -8.46 2.64 -16.35
C SER A 14 -8.08 1.16 -16.39
N ILE A 15 -8.50 0.43 -17.44
CA ILE A 15 -8.18 -0.99 -17.62
C ILE A 15 -6.67 -1.17 -17.81
N SER A 16 -6.03 -0.35 -18.64
CA SER A 16 -4.58 -0.43 -18.88
C SER A 16 -3.77 -0.19 -17.60
N THR A 17 -4.19 0.77 -16.77
CA THR A 17 -3.55 1.05 -15.49
C THR A 17 -3.75 -0.11 -14.50
N ALA A 18 -4.96 -0.65 -14.42
CA ALA A 18 -5.26 -1.78 -13.55
C ALA A 18 -4.45 -3.02 -13.93
N ASP A 19 -4.32 -3.30 -15.22
CA ASP A 19 -3.51 -4.42 -15.72
C ASP A 19 -2.04 -4.28 -15.33
N SER A 20 -1.46 -3.11 -15.53
CA SER A 20 -0.07 -2.82 -15.15
C SER A 20 0.18 -2.98 -13.65
N ILE A 21 -0.73 -2.51 -12.80
CA ILE A 21 -0.64 -2.66 -11.34
C ILE A 21 -0.74 -4.14 -10.97
N LEU A 22 -1.66 -4.88 -11.57
CA LEU A 22 -1.86 -6.30 -11.31
C LEU A 22 -0.61 -7.12 -11.66
N VAL A 23 -0.03 -6.88 -12.82
CA VAL A 23 1.21 -7.56 -13.26
C VAL A 23 2.37 -7.26 -12.31
N ASN A 24 2.54 -6.00 -11.89
CA ASN A 24 3.55 -5.62 -10.92
C ASN A 24 3.32 -6.28 -9.56
N CYS A 25 2.09 -6.33 -9.08
CA CYS A 25 1.74 -6.98 -7.82
C CYS A 25 2.07 -8.48 -7.85
N ILE A 26 1.68 -9.17 -8.93
CA ILE A 26 1.99 -10.60 -9.13
C ILE A 26 3.51 -10.82 -9.18
N SER A 27 4.23 -9.98 -9.92
CA SER A 27 5.68 -10.08 -10.06
C SER A 27 6.41 -9.90 -8.73
N ASN A 28 6.01 -8.91 -7.93
CA ASN A 28 6.60 -8.66 -6.62
C ASN A 28 6.29 -9.79 -5.63
N LEU A 29 5.03 -10.26 -5.58
CA LEU A 29 4.67 -11.41 -4.76
C LEU A 29 5.46 -12.66 -5.15
N TYR A 30 5.61 -12.90 -6.45
CA TYR A 30 6.33 -14.05 -6.96
C TYR A 30 7.82 -14.03 -6.60
N LYS A 31 8.47 -12.87 -6.78
CA LYS A 31 9.92 -12.74 -6.57
C LYS A 31 10.29 -12.49 -5.12
N ASP A 32 9.60 -11.54 -4.46
CA ASP A 32 10.06 -10.97 -3.19
C ASP A 32 9.50 -11.72 -1.97
N ILE A 33 8.29 -12.28 -2.08
CA ILE A 33 7.65 -12.97 -0.96
C ILE A 33 7.86 -14.48 -1.04
N PHE A 34 7.67 -15.06 -2.22
CA PHE A 34 7.78 -16.51 -2.38
C PHE A 34 9.18 -17.00 -2.75
N ASP A 35 10.14 -16.09 -3.03
CA ASP A 35 11.53 -16.38 -3.40
C ASP A 35 11.67 -17.50 -4.44
N PHE A 36 10.77 -17.49 -5.42
CA PHE A 36 10.80 -18.48 -6.49
C PHE A 36 11.94 -18.18 -7.47
N LYS A 37 13.06 -18.89 -7.33
CA LYS A 37 14.27 -18.70 -8.15
C LYS A 37 14.10 -19.07 -9.63
N LYS A 38 13.10 -19.91 -9.97
CA LYS A 38 12.78 -20.29 -11.35
C LYS A 38 11.36 -19.88 -11.69
N LEU A 39 11.21 -19.28 -12.86
CA LEU A 39 9.90 -18.85 -13.38
C LEU A 39 9.10 -20.10 -13.81
N GLU A 40 8.41 -20.71 -12.88
CA GLU A 40 7.52 -21.84 -13.16
C GLU A 40 6.13 -21.30 -13.53
N LYS A 41 5.72 -21.54 -14.75
CA LYS A 41 4.44 -21.06 -15.33
C LYS A 41 3.25 -21.34 -14.41
N ASN A 42 3.19 -22.51 -13.82
CA ASN A 42 2.09 -22.93 -12.96
C ASN A 42 2.04 -22.14 -11.64
N LYS A 43 3.20 -21.80 -11.07
CA LYS A 43 3.27 -20.99 -9.84
C LYS A 43 2.92 -19.54 -10.09
N VAL A 44 3.36 -18.96 -11.22
CA VAL A 44 2.96 -17.60 -11.62
C VAL A 44 1.46 -17.53 -11.81
N LEU A 45 0.87 -18.52 -12.47
CA LEU A 45 -0.57 -18.60 -12.69
C LEU A 45 -1.33 -18.71 -11.36
N LEU A 46 -0.85 -19.52 -10.43
CA LEU A 46 -1.46 -19.69 -9.11
C LEU A 46 -1.45 -18.38 -8.31
N VAL A 47 -0.32 -17.67 -8.29
CA VAL A 47 -0.21 -16.35 -7.66
C VAL A 47 -1.15 -15.34 -8.35
N GLY A 48 -1.17 -15.35 -9.68
CA GLY A 48 -2.05 -14.48 -10.48
C GLY A 48 -3.53 -14.72 -10.18
N VAL A 49 -3.97 -15.97 -10.15
CA VAL A 49 -5.35 -16.34 -9.79
C VAL A 49 -5.67 -15.93 -8.35
N GLY A 50 -4.74 -16.14 -7.40
CA GLY A 50 -4.93 -15.72 -6.01
C GLY A 50 -5.12 -14.22 -5.86
N VAL A 51 -4.25 -13.42 -6.48
CA VAL A 51 -4.35 -11.94 -6.47
C VAL A 51 -5.65 -11.48 -7.14
N SER A 52 -5.97 -12.01 -8.32
CA SER A 52 -7.18 -11.62 -9.05
C SER A 52 -8.45 -11.99 -8.28
N SER A 53 -8.49 -13.17 -7.66
CA SER A 53 -9.62 -13.59 -6.80
C SER A 53 -9.78 -12.68 -5.58
N THR A 54 -8.69 -12.28 -4.94
CA THR A 54 -8.74 -11.36 -3.81
C THR A 54 -9.29 -9.99 -4.22
N ILE A 55 -8.82 -9.45 -5.35
CA ILE A 55 -9.32 -8.18 -5.90
C ILE A 55 -10.81 -8.30 -6.25
N PHE A 56 -11.22 -9.39 -6.89
CA PHE A 56 -12.61 -9.65 -7.23
C PHE A 56 -13.50 -9.71 -5.99
N LEU A 57 -13.10 -10.44 -4.95
CA LEU A 57 -13.82 -10.50 -3.68
C LEU A 57 -13.93 -9.11 -3.04
N LEU A 58 -12.84 -8.34 -3.00
CA LEU A 58 -12.86 -6.98 -2.49
C LEU A 58 -13.81 -6.08 -3.30
N ALA A 59 -13.88 -6.24 -4.61
CA ALA A 59 -14.79 -5.50 -5.46
C ALA A 59 -16.26 -5.89 -5.22
N CYS A 60 -16.57 -7.17 -5.02
CA CYS A 60 -17.92 -7.65 -4.72
C CYS A 60 -18.42 -7.21 -3.34
N PHE A 61 -17.54 -7.20 -2.35
CA PHE A 61 -17.85 -6.79 -0.98
C PHE A 61 -17.57 -5.32 -0.72
N GLY A 62 -17.11 -4.59 -1.73
CA GLY A 62 -16.75 -3.18 -1.64
C GLY A 62 -17.94 -2.29 -1.28
N TYR A 63 -17.93 -1.83 -0.08
CA TYR A 63 -19.03 -1.16 0.61
C TYR A 63 -19.36 0.25 0.16
N LYS A 64 -18.47 0.89 -0.61
CA LYS A 64 -18.57 2.34 -0.85
C LYS A 64 -18.11 2.68 -2.26
N SER A 65 -18.20 3.94 -2.63
CA SER A 65 -17.80 4.40 -3.95
C SER A 65 -16.32 4.08 -4.25
N VAL A 66 -16.00 3.93 -5.54
CA VAL A 66 -14.62 3.76 -6.03
C VAL A 66 -13.70 4.88 -5.49
N PHE A 67 -14.23 6.09 -5.37
CA PHE A 67 -13.52 7.23 -4.80
C PHE A 67 -13.09 7.00 -3.33
N TYR A 68 -13.94 6.38 -2.53
CA TYR A 68 -13.59 6.04 -1.15
C TYR A 68 -12.46 5.02 -1.08
N LEU A 69 -12.52 3.97 -1.90
CA LEU A 69 -11.46 2.96 -1.98
C LEU A 69 -10.14 3.54 -2.47
N ALA A 70 -10.19 4.41 -3.49
CA ALA A 70 -9.02 5.12 -3.97
C ALA A 70 -8.38 5.99 -2.88
N ASN A 71 -9.16 6.80 -2.18
CA ASN A 71 -8.67 7.62 -1.08
C ASN A 71 -8.06 6.78 0.05
N MET A 72 -8.68 5.65 0.37
CA MET A 72 -8.17 4.73 1.39
C MET A 72 -6.83 4.13 1.00
N SER A 73 -6.69 3.73 -0.27
CA SER A 73 -5.43 3.20 -0.82
C SER A 73 -4.32 4.24 -0.83
N TRP A 74 -4.60 5.47 -1.28
CA TRP A 74 -3.64 6.57 -1.25
C TRP A 74 -3.17 6.92 0.16
N ALA A 75 -4.10 6.97 1.11
CA ALA A 75 -3.78 7.25 2.51
C ALA A 75 -2.91 6.14 3.12
N ALA A 76 -3.23 4.88 2.84
CA ALA A 76 -2.46 3.73 3.28
C ALA A 76 -1.04 3.76 2.71
N LEU A 77 -0.90 3.99 1.40
CA LEU A 77 0.41 4.13 0.76
C LEU A 77 1.23 5.27 1.35
N ALA A 78 0.64 6.46 1.49
CA ALA A 78 1.33 7.61 2.07
C ALA A 78 1.81 7.33 3.50
N SER A 79 0.98 6.70 4.33
CA SER A 79 1.32 6.38 5.72
C SER A 79 2.43 5.33 5.84
N ALA A 80 2.56 4.42 4.87
CA ALA A 80 3.63 3.44 4.82
C ALA A 80 4.94 4.03 4.31
N PHE A 81 4.89 4.78 3.20
CA PHE A 81 6.10 5.21 2.49
C PHE A 81 6.73 6.48 3.06
N ILE A 82 5.96 7.47 3.50
CA ILE A 82 6.52 8.76 3.93
C ILE A 82 7.51 8.59 5.10
N PRO A 83 7.23 7.82 6.17
CA PRO A 83 8.20 7.61 7.24
C PRO A 83 9.50 6.93 6.76
N ILE A 84 9.39 5.97 5.84
CA ILE A 84 10.56 5.29 5.26
C ILE A 84 11.41 6.25 4.43
N ILE A 85 10.76 7.05 3.57
CA ILE A 85 11.47 8.07 2.77
C ILE A 85 12.21 9.04 3.70
N ILE A 86 11.58 9.51 4.77
CA ILE A 86 12.22 10.39 5.74
C ILE A 86 13.40 9.70 6.43
N SER A 87 13.31 8.40 6.73
CA SER A 87 14.42 7.65 7.32
C SER A 87 15.65 7.61 6.40
N ILE A 88 15.43 7.45 5.10
CA ILE A 88 16.47 7.46 4.07
C ILE A 88 17.13 8.85 4.01
N PHE A 89 16.33 9.92 3.91
CA PHE A 89 16.87 11.30 3.85
C PHE A 89 17.65 11.71 5.10
N LYS A 90 17.26 11.19 6.28
CA LYS A 90 17.96 11.43 7.54
C LYS A 90 19.07 10.42 7.84
N ASN A 91 19.39 9.53 6.91
CA ASN A 91 20.37 8.46 7.09
C ASN A 91 20.16 7.62 8.36
N ILE A 92 18.89 7.40 8.74
CA ILE A 92 18.53 6.56 9.87
C ILE A 92 18.61 5.10 9.39
N LYS A 93 19.56 4.33 9.91
CA LYS A 93 19.69 2.91 9.61
C LYS A 93 18.58 2.15 10.31
N LEU A 94 17.65 1.61 9.54
CA LEU A 94 16.56 0.76 10.02
C LEU A 94 16.90 -0.70 9.73
N SER A 95 16.72 -1.57 10.71
CA SER A 95 16.67 -3.00 10.46
C SER A 95 15.37 -3.36 9.75
N PHE A 96 15.31 -4.53 9.11
CA PHE A 96 14.09 -5.00 8.43
C PHE A 96 12.86 -5.00 9.35
N LEU A 97 13.01 -5.50 10.58
CA LEU A 97 11.94 -5.52 11.56
C LEU A 97 11.47 -4.12 11.97
N GLN A 98 12.41 -3.18 12.14
CA GLN A 98 12.10 -1.79 12.46
C GLN A 98 11.35 -1.10 11.32
N ALA A 99 11.77 -1.30 10.08
CA ALA A 99 11.07 -0.78 8.92
C ALA A 99 9.65 -1.37 8.82
N LEU A 100 9.50 -2.67 9.04
CA LEU A 100 8.21 -3.35 9.05
C LEU A 100 7.29 -2.84 10.17
N LEU A 101 7.80 -2.57 11.36
CA LEU A 101 7.03 -1.97 12.45
C LEU A 101 6.53 -0.56 12.09
N VAL A 102 7.40 0.29 11.58
CA VAL A 102 7.07 1.66 11.17
C VAL A 102 5.95 1.65 10.12
N THR A 103 6.10 0.84 9.08
CA THR A 103 5.10 0.74 7.99
C THR A 103 3.79 0.13 8.46
N SER A 104 3.84 -0.94 9.25
CA SER A 104 2.64 -1.64 9.74
C SER A 104 1.80 -0.75 10.65
N ILE A 105 2.44 -0.01 11.57
CA ILE A 105 1.72 0.90 12.48
C ILE A 105 1.11 2.07 11.71
N GLY A 106 1.84 2.66 10.76
CA GLY A 106 1.30 3.71 9.91
C GLY A 106 0.09 3.24 9.10
N LEU A 107 0.20 2.07 8.46
CA LEU A 107 -0.87 1.44 7.69
C LEU A 107 -2.11 1.13 8.55
N THR A 108 -1.92 0.43 9.66
CA THR A 108 -3.04 0.03 10.52
C THR A 108 -3.76 1.24 11.11
N THR A 109 -3.03 2.28 11.52
CA THR A 109 -3.63 3.53 12.03
C THR A 109 -4.44 4.24 10.93
N SER A 110 -3.93 4.31 9.71
CA SER A 110 -4.65 4.91 8.57
C SER A 110 -5.94 4.16 8.26
N ILE A 111 -5.89 2.84 8.20
CA ILE A 111 -7.05 1.99 7.92
C ILE A 111 -8.09 2.09 9.05
N MET A 112 -7.65 1.98 10.31
CA MET A 112 -8.54 2.10 11.47
C MET A 112 -9.25 3.45 11.52
N TRP A 113 -8.54 4.54 11.22
CA TRP A 113 -9.12 5.88 11.14
C TRP A 113 -10.25 5.96 10.10
N GLY A 114 -10.03 5.34 8.93
CA GLY A 114 -11.04 5.25 7.88
C GLY A 114 -12.26 4.43 8.28
N ILE A 115 -12.05 3.26 8.90
CA ILE A 115 -13.12 2.35 9.35
C ILE A 115 -13.96 3.00 10.44
N LEU A 116 -13.33 3.68 11.40
CA LEU A 116 -14.02 4.37 12.50
C LEU A 116 -14.79 5.64 12.04
N GLY A 117 -14.70 5.99 10.76
CA GLY A 117 -15.42 7.15 10.21
C GLY A 117 -14.86 8.50 10.68
N LEU A 118 -13.66 8.52 11.23
CA LEU A 118 -12.98 9.72 11.73
C LEU A 118 -12.45 10.62 10.61
N THR A 119 -12.67 10.24 9.36
CA THR A 119 -12.34 11.03 8.16
C THR A 119 -13.01 12.40 8.13
N LYS A 120 -14.08 12.60 8.92
CA LYS A 120 -14.74 13.88 9.11
C LYS A 120 -13.85 14.92 9.83
N PHE A 121 -12.94 14.48 10.69
CA PHE A 121 -12.05 15.34 11.45
C PHE A 121 -10.73 15.59 10.73
N ALA A 122 -10.15 14.56 10.13
CA ALA A 122 -8.91 14.68 9.39
C ALA A 122 -8.83 13.59 8.31
N TYR A 123 -8.14 13.90 7.22
CA TYR A 123 -7.85 12.92 6.17
C TYR A 123 -7.07 11.74 6.76
N GLN A 124 -7.52 10.54 6.50
CA GLN A 124 -7.02 9.31 7.12
C GLN A 124 -5.52 9.03 6.93
N GLY A 125 -4.89 9.60 5.93
CA GLY A 125 -3.44 9.52 5.74
C GLY A 125 -2.64 10.28 6.79
N LEU A 126 -3.18 11.38 7.34
CA LEU A 126 -2.48 12.19 8.33
C LEU A 126 -2.16 11.43 9.62
N PRO A 127 -3.14 10.82 10.32
CA PRO A 127 -2.84 10.04 11.53
C PRO A 127 -1.94 8.84 11.25
N GLY A 128 -2.06 8.22 10.08
CA GLY A 128 -1.17 7.14 9.68
C GLY A 128 0.28 7.59 9.50
N ILE A 129 0.51 8.72 8.82
CA ILE A 129 1.85 9.32 8.67
C ILE A 129 2.42 9.71 10.03
N LEU A 130 1.63 10.39 10.86
CA LEU A 130 2.08 10.84 12.18
C LEU A 130 2.46 9.68 13.09
N SER A 131 1.66 8.61 13.14
CA SER A 131 1.98 7.42 13.92
C SER A 131 3.26 6.73 13.43
N GLY A 132 3.42 6.60 12.13
CA GLY A 132 4.64 6.07 11.52
C GLY A 132 5.88 6.91 11.85
N LEU A 133 5.77 8.25 11.82
CA LEU A 133 6.85 9.17 12.19
C LEU A 133 7.20 9.09 13.67
N ILE A 134 6.22 8.98 14.54
CA ILE A 134 6.43 8.82 16.00
C ILE A 134 7.26 7.55 16.24
N ILE A 135 6.86 6.44 15.66
CA ILE A 135 7.62 5.19 15.79
C ILE A 135 9.03 5.31 15.21
N LEU A 136 9.18 5.96 14.05
CA LEU A 136 10.49 6.23 13.46
C LEU A 136 11.41 7.01 14.41
N ILE A 137 10.88 8.02 15.11
CA ILE A 137 11.65 8.80 16.09
C ILE A 137 12.08 7.89 17.25
N PHE A 138 11.18 7.07 17.80
CA PHE A 138 11.51 6.12 18.89
C PHE A 138 12.60 5.14 18.45
N VAL A 139 12.48 4.56 17.27
CA VAL A 139 13.49 3.64 16.70
C VAL A 139 14.83 4.35 16.50
N SER A 140 14.82 5.58 16.01
CA SER A 140 16.03 6.37 15.82
C SER A 140 16.75 6.65 17.14
N LEU A 141 16.00 7.00 18.19
CA LEU A 141 16.56 7.23 19.53
C LEU A 141 17.12 5.95 20.13
N TYR A 142 16.43 4.82 19.98
CA TYR A 142 16.87 3.51 20.44
C TYR A 142 18.18 3.08 19.77
N ASN A 143 18.27 3.22 18.45
CA ASN A 143 19.48 2.87 17.71
C ASN A 143 20.68 3.72 18.14
N LYS A 144 20.47 5.02 18.40
CA LYS A 144 21.52 5.94 18.87
C LYS A 144 22.03 5.61 20.28
N GLN A 145 21.22 4.99 21.12
CA GLN A 145 21.65 4.53 22.45
C GLN A 145 22.51 3.28 22.37
N ASN A 146 22.26 2.39 21.41
CA ASN A 146 23.00 1.14 21.25
C ASN A 146 24.30 1.29 20.44
N GLU A 147 24.53 2.42 19.79
CA GLU A 147 25.78 2.75 19.10
C GLU A 147 26.83 3.43 20.04
N LYS A 148 26.48 3.71 21.27
CA LYS A 148 27.38 4.23 22.33
C LYS A 148 27.90 3.11 23.22
#